data_1bd131da97259e9aa83f1dbcdf598783
#
_entry.id   1bd131da97259e9aa83f1dbcdf598783
#
_cell.length_a   1.000
_cell.length_b   1.000
_cell.length_c   1.000
_cell.angle_alpha   90.00
_cell.angle_beta   90.00
_cell.angle_gamma   90.00
#
_symmetry.space_group_name_H-M   'P 1'
#
loop_
_entity.id
_entity.type
_entity.pdbx_description
1 polymer ?
#
loop_
_entity_poly.entity_id
_entity_poly.type
_entity_poly.pdbx_seq_one_letter_code
_entity_poly.pdbx_strand_id
1 'polypeptide(L)'
;TIRLGLTGLGAATALSQAIRERRVVCFEYPGSGQLTERSVEPWALSVQGRALYLWGWDLDRSAERTFRISRIRSQVSFIGEPGDASVPPEGPTPPRVSSFVSPVVDVRAGSPARMILHGYEAGGVPEEGGVPRRGWERVGLEDAELGTWIGRLLPLAADVVVVSPHALRDAILTRLQAAATWGDDDA
;
A
#
# COMPACT_ATOMS: atom_id res chain seq x y z
N THR A 1 -9.46 -6.84 -14.99
CA THR A 1 -10.30 -5.63 -14.86
C THR A 1 -9.82 -4.82 -13.66
N ILE A 2 -9.49 -3.54 -13.88
CA ILE A 2 -9.12 -2.61 -12.81
C ILE A 2 -10.41 -2.21 -12.10
N ARG A 3 -10.50 -2.46 -10.79
CA ARG A 3 -11.63 -1.98 -9.97
C ARG A 3 -11.26 -0.63 -9.35
N LEU A 4 -11.80 0.44 -9.91
CA LEU A 4 -11.78 1.78 -9.32
C LEU A 4 -13.19 2.07 -8.80
N GLY A 5 -13.34 2.42 -7.52
CA GLY A 5 -14.58 2.99 -7.00
C GLY A 5 -14.83 4.37 -7.62
N LEU A 6 -16.03 4.94 -7.42
CA LEU A 6 -16.39 6.27 -7.98
C LEU A 6 -15.36 7.37 -7.62
N THR A 7 -14.87 7.37 -6.39
CA THR A 7 -13.82 8.30 -5.92
C THR A 7 -12.50 8.09 -6.68
N GLY A 8 -12.12 6.83 -6.94
CA GLY A 8 -10.91 6.50 -7.69
C GLY A 8 -10.96 6.90 -9.16
N LEU A 9 -12.14 6.83 -9.79
CA LEU A 9 -12.31 7.28 -11.18
C LEU A 9 -12.20 8.80 -11.29
N GLY A 10 -12.83 9.53 -10.37
CA GLY A 10 -12.72 10.99 -10.30
C GLY A 10 -11.27 11.44 -10.05
N ALA A 11 -10.56 10.78 -9.13
CA ALA A 11 -9.15 11.05 -8.88
C ALA A 11 -8.28 10.80 -10.13
N ALA A 12 -8.47 9.68 -10.83
CA ALA A 12 -7.72 9.37 -12.04
C ALA A 12 -7.93 10.42 -13.15
N THR A 13 -9.16 10.90 -13.32
CA THR A 13 -9.49 11.95 -14.30
C THR A 13 -8.82 13.28 -13.94
N ALA A 14 -8.93 13.71 -12.68
CA ALA A 14 -8.29 14.94 -12.21
C ALA A 14 -6.76 14.88 -12.33
N LEU A 15 -6.16 13.76 -11.94
CA LEU A 15 -4.71 13.55 -12.07
C LEU A 15 -4.24 13.54 -13.53
N SER A 16 -5.01 12.92 -14.44
CA SER A 16 -4.71 12.98 -15.88
C SER A 16 -4.73 14.40 -16.43
N GLN A 17 -5.67 15.23 -15.97
CA GLN A 17 -5.72 16.64 -16.31
C GLN A 17 -4.51 17.39 -15.73
N ALA A 18 -4.20 17.19 -14.45
CA ALA A 18 -3.07 17.83 -13.77
C ALA A 18 -1.73 17.54 -14.46
N ILE A 19 -1.52 16.32 -14.92
CA ILE A 19 -0.31 15.92 -15.65
C ILE A 19 -0.21 16.66 -16.98
N ARG A 20 -1.30 16.74 -17.75
CA ARG A 20 -1.32 17.47 -19.04
C ARG A 20 -1.06 18.96 -18.88
N GLU A 21 -1.64 19.56 -17.84
CA GLU A 21 -1.53 20.98 -17.56
C GLU A 21 -0.28 21.33 -16.74
N ARG A 22 0.46 20.30 -16.27
CA ARG A 22 1.59 20.45 -15.35
C ARG A 22 1.20 21.29 -14.13
N ARG A 23 0.15 20.87 -13.43
CA ARG A 23 -0.36 21.53 -12.22
C ARG A 23 -0.07 20.69 -10.99
N VAL A 24 0.32 21.35 -9.94
CA VAL A 24 0.45 20.75 -8.61
C VAL A 24 -0.93 20.34 -8.10
N VAL A 25 -1.02 19.19 -7.47
CA VAL A 25 -2.26 18.66 -6.89
C VAL A 25 -2.11 18.44 -5.39
N CYS A 26 -3.26 18.48 -4.70
CA CYS A 26 -3.37 18.18 -3.28
C CYS A 26 -4.46 17.14 -3.05
N PHE A 27 -4.18 16.16 -2.18
CA PHE A 27 -5.14 15.13 -1.78
C PHE A 27 -4.76 14.51 -0.43
N GLU A 28 -5.74 13.91 0.25
CA GLU A 28 -5.50 13.13 1.46
C GLU A 28 -5.07 11.70 1.15
N TYR A 29 -4.01 11.27 1.80
CA TYR A 29 -3.44 9.94 1.61
C TYR A 29 -3.09 9.27 2.94
N PRO A 30 -3.40 7.98 3.14
CA PRO A 30 -3.05 7.27 4.37
C PRO A 30 -1.54 7.14 4.50
N GLY A 31 -1.01 7.66 5.61
CA GLY A 31 0.37 7.49 6.04
C GLY A 31 0.50 6.41 7.12
N SER A 32 1.56 6.46 7.91
CA SER A 32 1.80 5.56 9.04
C SER A 32 0.78 5.80 10.17
N GLY A 33 -0.42 5.25 10.03
CA GLY A 33 -1.47 5.32 11.04
C GLY A 33 -2.34 6.59 11.04
N GLN A 34 -2.07 7.56 10.18
CA GLN A 34 -2.85 8.78 10.04
C GLN A 34 -3.11 9.14 8.58
N LEU A 35 -4.24 9.80 8.35
CA LEU A 35 -4.54 10.44 7.08
C LEU A 35 -3.75 11.77 7.02
N THR A 36 -3.00 11.97 5.95
CA THR A 36 -2.18 13.17 5.77
C THR A 36 -2.46 13.78 4.41
N GLU A 37 -2.54 15.10 4.37
CA GLU A 37 -2.58 15.84 3.12
C GLU A 37 -1.23 15.74 2.41
N ARG A 38 -1.27 15.62 1.08
CA ARG A 38 -0.11 15.53 0.21
C ARG A 38 -0.21 16.52 -0.92
N SER A 39 0.83 17.32 -1.08
CA SER A 39 1.03 18.20 -2.22
C SER A 39 2.00 17.54 -3.19
N VAL A 40 1.57 17.27 -4.40
CA VAL A 40 2.32 16.45 -5.36
C VAL A 40 2.40 17.13 -6.71
N GLU A 41 3.58 17.17 -7.30
CA GLU A 41 3.80 17.45 -8.71
C GLU A 41 3.60 16.16 -9.51
N PRO A 42 2.48 15.99 -10.22
CA PRO A 42 2.13 14.74 -10.86
C PRO A 42 2.88 14.59 -12.19
N TRP A 43 3.60 13.50 -12.36
CA TRP A 43 4.41 13.23 -13.55
C TRP A 43 3.78 12.24 -14.52
N ALA A 44 3.30 11.11 -14.02
CA ALA A 44 2.66 10.09 -14.84
C ALA A 44 1.71 9.18 -14.07
N LEU A 45 0.75 8.60 -14.79
CA LEU A 45 -0.06 7.49 -14.33
C LEU A 45 0.47 6.19 -14.91
N SER A 46 0.54 5.15 -14.09
CA SER A 46 0.94 3.82 -14.52
C SER A 46 0.00 2.73 -14.01
N VAL A 47 -0.27 1.74 -14.85
CA VAL A 47 -0.99 0.54 -14.46
C VAL A 47 0.03 -0.53 -14.12
N GLN A 48 -0.01 -1.04 -12.90
CA GLN A 48 0.85 -2.13 -12.47
C GLN A 48 0.00 -3.21 -11.80
N GLY A 49 0.01 -4.40 -12.40
CA GLY A 49 -0.90 -5.47 -12.01
C GLY A 49 -2.36 -5.05 -12.22
N ARG A 50 -3.13 -4.98 -11.13
CA ARG A 50 -4.57 -4.64 -11.16
C ARG A 50 -4.86 -3.24 -10.58
N ALA A 51 -3.83 -2.43 -10.38
CA ALA A 51 -3.94 -1.13 -9.75
C ALA A 51 -3.37 -0.01 -10.61
N LEU A 52 -3.91 1.20 -10.41
CA LEU A 52 -3.47 2.44 -11.03
C LEU A 52 -2.69 3.26 -10.00
N TYR A 53 -1.54 3.77 -10.42
CA TYR A 53 -0.62 4.53 -9.59
C TYR A 53 -0.34 5.89 -10.21
N LEU A 54 -0.20 6.89 -9.35
CA LEU A 54 0.41 8.18 -9.66
C LEU A 54 1.88 8.13 -9.28
N TRP A 55 2.76 8.51 -10.20
CA TRP A 55 4.16 8.81 -9.95
C TRP A 55 4.37 10.32 -10.00
N GLY A 56 5.12 10.86 -9.05
CA GLY A 56 5.37 12.29 -8.97
C GLY A 56 6.31 12.67 -7.83
N TRP A 57 6.55 13.97 -7.69
CA TRP A 57 7.33 14.55 -6.62
C TRP A 57 6.42 14.96 -5.45
N ASP A 58 6.63 14.39 -4.29
CA ASP A 58 5.95 14.73 -3.04
C ASP A 58 6.65 15.95 -2.42
N LEU A 59 6.01 17.11 -2.49
CA LEU A 59 6.55 18.38 -1.97
C LEU A 59 6.71 18.36 -0.45
N ASP A 60 5.81 17.66 0.27
CA ASP A 60 5.84 17.57 1.74
C ASP A 60 6.99 16.69 2.24
N ARG A 61 7.49 15.80 1.39
CA ARG A 61 8.58 14.88 1.71
C ARG A 61 9.87 15.19 0.95
N SER A 62 9.83 16.12 0.02
CA SER A 62 10.94 16.47 -0.88
C SER A 62 11.55 15.21 -1.52
N ALA A 63 10.69 14.34 -2.06
CA ALA A 63 11.09 13.05 -2.60
C ALA A 63 10.16 12.59 -3.72
N GLU A 64 10.73 11.85 -4.66
CA GLU A 64 9.99 11.08 -5.64
C GLU A 64 9.17 9.97 -4.97
N ARG A 65 7.88 9.88 -5.31
CA ARG A 65 6.97 8.89 -4.72
C ARG A 65 5.96 8.37 -5.72
N THR A 66 5.46 7.19 -5.37
CA THR A 66 4.37 6.53 -6.08
C THR A 66 3.17 6.36 -5.16
N PHE A 67 2.01 6.81 -5.60
CA PHE A 67 0.76 6.77 -4.85
C PHE A 67 -0.24 5.85 -5.55
N ARG A 68 -0.79 4.88 -4.84
CA ARG A 68 -1.89 4.07 -5.37
C ARG A 68 -3.18 4.88 -5.35
N ILE A 69 -3.83 5.06 -6.51
CA ILE A 69 -4.98 5.96 -6.65
C ILE A 69 -6.17 5.51 -5.80
N SER A 70 -6.41 4.21 -5.66
CA SER A 70 -7.50 3.70 -4.82
C SER A 70 -7.32 4.00 -3.32
N ARG A 71 -6.17 4.49 -2.88
CA ARG A 71 -5.90 4.91 -1.50
C ARG A 71 -6.10 6.39 -1.26
N ILE A 72 -6.35 7.19 -2.27
CA ILE A 72 -6.71 8.60 -2.13
C ILE A 72 -8.06 8.69 -1.42
N ARG A 73 -8.16 9.48 -0.37
CA ARG A 73 -9.33 9.59 0.53
C ARG A 73 -10.13 10.87 0.39
N SER A 74 -9.62 11.84 -0.37
CA SER A 74 -10.32 13.09 -0.69
C SER A 74 -10.51 13.26 -2.19
N GLN A 75 -11.18 14.32 -2.58
CA GLN A 75 -11.10 14.82 -3.96
C GLN A 75 -9.67 15.32 -4.22
N VAL A 76 -9.22 15.18 -5.46
CA VAL A 76 -7.95 15.77 -5.92
C VAL A 76 -8.21 17.23 -6.26
N SER A 77 -7.57 18.13 -5.55
CA SER A 77 -7.64 19.58 -5.77
C SER A 77 -6.41 20.05 -6.54
N PHE A 78 -6.60 21.02 -7.42
CA PHE A 78 -5.48 21.69 -8.08
C PHE A 78 -4.98 22.84 -7.21
N ILE A 79 -3.66 22.90 -7.01
CA ILE A 79 -2.99 24.02 -6.38
C ILE A 79 -1.94 24.58 -7.34
N GLY A 80 -1.79 25.91 -7.39
CA GLY A 80 -0.90 26.54 -8.36
C GLY A 80 -1.49 26.67 -9.78
N GLU A 81 -0.72 27.27 -10.65
CA GLU A 81 -1.09 27.56 -12.03
C GLU A 81 -0.64 26.46 -13.00
N PRO A 82 -1.20 26.39 -14.22
CA PRO A 82 -0.67 25.50 -15.25
C PRO A 82 0.81 25.80 -15.54
N GLY A 83 1.64 24.74 -15.51
CA GLY A 83 3.07 24.85 -15.72
C GLY A 83 3.93 24.85 -14.45
N ASP A 84 3.33 24.97 -13.26
CA ASP A 84 4.04 25.03 -11.99
C ASP A 84 4.70 23.68 -11.59
N ALA A 85 4.09 22.56 -12.00
CA ALA A 85 4.67 21.25 -11.69
C ALA A 85 5.92 20.95 -12.52
N SER A 86 6.92 20.41 -11.87
CA SER A 86 8.15 19.93 -12.49
C SER A 86 7.90 18.78 -13.46
N VAL A 87 8.91 18.45 -14.25
CA VAL A 87 8.96 17.24 -15.07
C VAL A 87 9.96 16.26 -14.49
N PRO A 88 9.79 14.94 -14.68
CA PRO A 88 10.73 13.97 -14.16
C PRO A 88 12.11 14.15 -14.79
N PRO A 89 13.20 14.11 -14.00
CA PRO A 89 14.55 14.41 -14.47
C PRO A 89 15.06 13.41 -15.52
N GLU A 90 14.62 12.16 -15.46
CA GLU A 90 15.08 11.07 -16.35
C GLU A 90 14.05 10.66 -17.42
N GLY A 91 13.03 11.50 -17.67
CA GLY A 91 11.98 11.20 -18.65
C GLY A 91 10.74 10.51 -18.04
N PRO A 92 9.72 10.21 -18.85
CA PRO A 92 8.37 9.88 -18.37
C PRO A 92 8.16 8.41 -17.98
N THR A 93 9.19 7.64 -17.63
CA THR A 93 9.06 6.22 -17.30
C THR A 93 8.86 6.04 -15.80
N PRO A 94 7.63 5.75 -15.33
CA PRO A 94 7.40 5.51 -13.91
C PRO A 94 8.16 4.29 -13.42
N PRO A 95 8.71 4.35 -12.18
CA PRO A 95 9.37 3.19 -11.60
C PRO A 95 8.37 2.04 -11.41
N ARG A 96 8.83 0.81 -11.51
CA ARG A 96 8.01 -0.34 -11.14
C ARG A 96 7.76 -0.28 -9.64
N VAL A 97 6.49 -0.21 -9.26
CA VAL A 97 6.08 -0.38 -7.86
C VAL A 97 6.20 -1.86 -7.52
N SER A 98 7.38 -2.26 -7.09
CA SER A 98 7.73 -3.67 -6.99
C SER A 98 7.11 -4.40 -5.81
N SER A 99 6.25 -3.79 -4.99
CA SER A 99 5.96 -4.46 -3.72
C SER A 99 4.71 -4.00 -2.96
N PHE A 100 3.70 -3.41 -3.59
CA PHE A 100 2.41 -3.25 -2.91
C PHE A 100 1.67 -4.59 -2.89
N VAL A 101 1.25 -5.01 -1.72
CA VAL A 101 0.50 -6.25 -1.51
C VAL A 101 -0.72 -5.98 -0.65
N SER A 102 -1.81 -6.71 -0.92
CA SER A 102 -3.03 -6.76 -0.11
C SER A 102 -3.03 -8.11 0.59
N PRO A 103 -2.49 -8.22 1.80
CA PRO A 103 -2.37 -9.52 2.44
C PRO A 103 -3.72 -10.09 2.83
N VAL A 104 -3.86 -11.40 2.71
CA VAL A 104 -4.87 -12.20 3.39
C VAL A 104 -4.16 -13.00 4.45
N VAL A 105 -4.63 -12.88 5.68
CA VAL A 105 -4.03 -13.55 6.83
C VAL A 105 -5.08 -14.33 7.60
N ASP A 106 -4.70 -15.44 8.19
CA ASP A 106 -5.42 -16.07 9.29
C ASP A 106 -4.82 -15.57 10.60
N VAL A 107 -5.64 -15.05 11.48
CA VAL A 107 -5.25 -14.53 12.78
C VAL A 107 -5.99 -15.27 13.89
N ARG A 108 -5.31 -15.58 14.99
CA ARG A 108 -5.93 -16.26 16.14
C ARG A 108 -7.01 -15.37 16.76
N ALA A 109 -8.23 -15.90 16.86
CA ALA A 109 -9.37 -15.18 17.42
C ALA A 109 -9.11 -14.77 18.87
N GLY A 110 -9.44 -13.51 19.20
CA GLY A 110 -9.25 -12.95 20.53
C GLY A 110 -7.80 -12.66 20.94
N SER A 111 -6.82 -12.87 20.05
CA SER A 111 -5.42 -12.52 20.32
C SER A 111 -5.17 -11.01 20.25
N PRO A 112 -4.09 -10.51 20.87
CA PRO A 112 -3.64 -9.12 20.67
C PRO A 112 -3.40 -8.78 19.20
N ALA A 113 -2.90 -9.74 18.40
CA ALA A 113 -2.70 -9.58 16.97
C ALA A 113 -4.02 -9.26 16.25
N ARG A 114 -5.14 -9.90 16.64
CA ARG A 114 -6.46 -9.63 16.06
C ARG A 114 -6.91 -8.18 16.29
N MET A 115 -6.67 -7.65 17.46
CA MET A 115 -6.99 -6.25 17.79
C MET A 115 -6.14 -5.26 17.02
N ILE A 116 -4.84 -5.53 16.87
CA ILE A 116 -3.91 -4.69 16.12
C ILE A 116 -4.29 -4.68 14.65
N LEU A 117 -4.59 -5.82 14.05
CA LEU A 117 -4.90 -5.94 12.63
C LEU A 117 -6.26 -5.37 12.25
N HIS A 118 -7.19 -5.24 13.21
CA HIS A 118 -8.51 -4.63 12.97
C HIS A 118 -8.41 -3.21 12.36
N GLY A 119 -7.41 -2.43 12.76
CA GLY A 119 -7.16 -1.09 12.21
C GLY A 119 -6.67 -1.06 10.75
N TYR A 120 -6.35 -2.21 10.17
CA TYR A 120 -5.79 -2.34 8.81
C TYR A 120 -6.65 -3.20 7.87
N GLU A 121 -7.87 -3.52 8.27
CA GLU A 121 -8.78 -4.34 7.45
C GLU A 121 -9.24 -3.60 6.19
N ALA A 122 -9.20 -4.30 5.06
CA ALA A 122 -9.63 -3.76 3.77
C ALA A 122 -11.16 -3.75 3.57
N GLY A 123 -11.89 -4.39 4.50
CA GLY A 123 -13.33 -4.67 4.36
C GLY A 123 -13.61 -5.84 3.42
N GLY A 124 -14.67 -6.59 3.73
CA GLY A 124 -15.04 -7.82 3.03
C GLY A 124 -14.31 -9.06 3.54
N VAL A 125 -14.93 -10.22 3.33
CA VAL A 125 -14.31 -11.51 3.65
C VAL A 125 -13.54 -11.99 2.43
N PRO A 126 -12.22 -12.27 2.53
CA PRO A 126 -11.47 -12.81 1.41
C PRO A 126 -11.94 -14.22 1.05
N GLU A 127 -12.16 -14.46 -0.24
CA GLU A 127 -12.54 -15.80 -0.75
C GLU A 127 -11.33 -16.74 -0.93
N GLU A 128 -10.11 -16.23 -0.81
CA GLU A 128 -8.89 -17.00 -1.04
C GLU A 128 -8.55 -17.92 0.14
N GLY A 129 -8.05 -19.12 -0.17
CA GLY A 129 -7.31 -19.97 0.76
C GLY A 129 -8.14 -20.91 1.65
N GLY A 130 -9.36 -21.29 1.27
CA GLY A 130 -10.16 -22.30 2.00
C GLY A 130 -10.66 -21.80 3.38
N VAL A 131 -11.11 -22.73 4.22
CA VAL A 131 -11.67 -22.42 5.55
C VAL A 131 -10.53 -22.24 6.57
N PRO A 132 -10.52 -21.18 7.39
CA PRO A 132 -9.55 -21.04 8.48
C PRO A 132 -9.63 -22.20 9.49
N ARG A 133 -8.55 -22.44 10.21
CA ARG A 133 -8.52 -23.42 11.32
C ARG A 133 -9.50 -23.00 12.42
N ARG A 134 -10.03 -23.95 13.18
CA ARG A 134 -10.87 -23.64 14.33
C ARG A 134 -10.15 -22.70 15.31
N GLY A 135 -10.78 -21.62 15.69
CA GLY A 135 -10.22 -20.56 16.56
C GLY A 135 -9.34 -19.55 15.82
N TRP A 136 -9.39 -19.55 14.48
CA TRP A 136 -8.71 -18.57 13.63
C TRP A 136 -9.73 -17.86 12.75
N GLU A 137 -9.48 -16.61 12.45
CA GLU A 137 -10.32 -15.77 11.59
C GLU A 137 -9.51 -15.32 10.39
N ARG A 138 -10.15 -15.34 9.21
CA ARG A 138 -9.54 -14.83 7.98
C ARG A 138 -9.83 -13.36 7.81
N VAL A 139 -8.78 -12.58 7.57
CA VAL A 139 -8.85 -11.12 7.42
C VAL A 139 -8.09 -10.70 6.17
N GLY A 140 -8.74 -9.87 5.35
CA GLY A 140 -8.09 -9.15 4.25
C GLY A 140 -7.57 -7.82 4.75
N LEU A 141 -6.30 -7.55 4.49
CA LEU A 141 -5.64 -6.33 4.95
C LEU A 141 -5.50 -5.32 3.80
N GLU A 142 -5.41 -4.05 4.16
CA GLU A 142 -5.22 -2.95 3.20
C GLU A 142 -3.93 -3.10 2.40
N ASP A 143 -3.87 -2.43 1.26
CA ASP A 143 -2.65 -2.38 0.46
C ASP A 143 -1.57 -1.57 1.16
N ALA A 144 -0.39 -2.16 1.27
CA ALA A 144 0.83 -1.46 1.65
C ALA A 144 2.05 -2.10 1.00
N GLU A 145 3.19 -1.44 1.11
CA GLU A 145 4.46 -2.01 0.67
C GLU A 145 4.78 -3.32 1.38
N LEU A 146 5.36 -4.27 0.67
CA LEU A 146 5.77 -5.57 1.19
C LEU A 146 6.61 -5.42 2.47
N GLY A 147 7.59 -4.50 2.45
CA GLY A 147 8.43 -4.19 3.61
C GLY A 147 7.65 -3.71 4.83
N THR A 148 6.63 -2.88 4.61
CA THR A 148 5.74 -2.41 5.66
C THR A 148 4.98 -3.56 6.30
N TRP A 149 4.42 -4.47 5.49
CA TRP A 149 3.71 -5.65 6.00
C TRP A 149 4.63 -6.63 6.69
N ILE A 150 5.85 -6.84 6.20
CA ILE A 150 6.83 -7.67 6.91
C ILE A 150 7.08 -7.09 8.31
N GLY A 151 7.34 -5.78 8.43
CA GLY A 151 7.59 -5.13 9.72
C GLY A 151 6.40 -5.20 10.69
N ARG A 152 5.17 -5.15 10.17
CA ARG A 152 3.95 -5.25 10.99
C ARG A 152 3.62 -6.66 11.42
N LEU A 153 3.80 -7.65 10.55
CA LEU A 153 3.38 -9.04 10.79
C LEU A 153 4.45 -9.87 11.50
N LEU A 154 5.72 -9.56 11.33
CA LEU A 154 6.81 -10.32 11.95
C LEU A 154 6.70 -10.39 13.48
N PRO A 155 6.41 -9.29 14.22
CA PRO A 155 6.21 -9.35 15.66
C PRO A 155 4.96 -10.14 16.09
N LEU A 156 4.02 -10.35 15.16
CA LEU A 156 2.74 -11.03 15.39
C LEU A 156 2.75 -12.49 14.90
N ALA A 157 3.89 -13.00 14.46
CA ALA A 157 4.01 -14.30 13.78
C ALA A 157 3.51 -15.50 14.61
N ALA A 158 3.46 -15.39 15.93
CA ALA A 158 2.90 -16.45 16.81
C ALA A 158 1.37 -16.62 16.65
N ASP A 159 0.67 -15.55 16.26
CA ASP A 159 -0.79 -15.49 16.18
C ASP A 159 -1.31 -15.17 14.78
N VAL A 160 -0.43 -15.09 13.77
CA VAL A 160 -0.77 -14.74 12.40
C VAL A 160 -0.12 -15.70 11.40
N VAL A 161 -0.92 -16.15 10.43
CA VAL A 161 -0.46 -16.94 9.28
C VAL A 161 -0.80 -16.20 8.01
N VAL A 162 0.20 -15.87 7.20
CA VAL A 162 -0.04 -15.24 5.88
C VAL A 162 -0.57 -16.29 4.91
N VAL A 163 -1.77 -16.08 4.39
CA VAL A 163 -2.41 -16.93 3.39
C VAL A 163 -1.96 -16.52 1.99
N SER A 164 -2.02 -15.21 1.69
CA SER A 164 -1.54 -14.62 0.44
C SER A 164 -1.02 -13.20 0.69
N PRO A 165 -0.15 -12.67 -0.19
CA PRO A 165 0.56 -13.36 -1.28
C PRO A 165 1.72 -14.22 -0.77
N HIS A 166 2.11 -15.22 -1.55
CA HIS A 166 3.24 -16.11 -1.20
C HIS A 166 4.54 -15.35 -0.94
N ALA A 167 4.82 -14.31 -1.73
CA ALA A 167 6.02 -13.48 -1.56
C ALA A 167 6.15 -12.87 -0.15
N LEU A 168 5.03 -12.44 0.46
CA LEU A 168 5.03 -11.92 1.83
C LEU A 168 5.27 -13.04 2.84
N ARG A 169 4.61 -14.18 2.65
CA ARG A 169 4.80 -15.38 3.51
C ARG A 169 6.26 -15.84 3.51
N ASP A 170 6.84 -16.00 2.32
CA ASP A 170 8.20 -16.48 2.16
C ASP A 170 9.22 -15.49 2.77
N ALA A 171 9.00 -14.18 2.61
CA ALA A 171 9.84 -13.16 3.21
C ALA A 171 9.79 -13.17 4.75
N ILE A 172 8.62 -13.43 5.36
CA ILE A 172 8.47 -13.56 6.81
C ILE A 172 9.15 -14.84 7.29
N LEU A 173 8.92 -15.98 6.64
CA LEU A 173 9.52 -17.25 7.00
C LEU A 173 11.05 -17.18 6.95
N THR A 174 11.63 -16.58 5.92
CA THR A 174 13.08 -16.39 5.80
C THR A 174 13.64 -15.60 6.99
N ARG A 175 12.95 -14.53 7.44
CA ARG A 175 13.40 -13.75 8.60
C ARG A 175 13.26 -14.49 9.91
N LEU A 176 12.20 -15.26 10.09
CA LEU A 176 12.02 -16.10 11.29
C LEU A 176 13.09 -17.20 11.36
N GLN A 177 13.43 -17.82 10.24
CA GLN A 177 14.49 -18.82 10.16
C GLN A 177 15.87 -18.22 10.50
N ALA A 178 16.18 -17.03 9.93
CA ALA A 178 17.42 -16.34 10.24
C ALA A 178 17.52 -15.96 11.72
N ALA A 179 16.43 -15.55 12.36
CA ALA A 179 16.41 -15.24 13.78
C ALA A 179 16.59 -16.51 14.66
N ALA A 180 16.06 -17.64 14.24
CA ALA A 180 16.21 -18.92 14.96
C ALA A 180 17.67 -19.44 14.95
N THR A 181 18.38 -19.25 13.82
CA THR A 181 19.80 -19.68 13.72
C THR A 181 20.76 -18.82 14.53
N TRP A 182 20.41 -17.55 14.84
CA TRP A 182 21.22 -16.69 15.69
C TRP A 182 21.18 -17.07 17.19
N GLY A 183 20.15 -17.81 17.60
CA GLY A 183 20.01 -18.30 18.99
C GLY A 183 20.78 -19.58 19.29
N ASP A 184 21.21 -20.33 18.27
CA ASP A 184 21.92 -21.61 18.43
C ASP A 184 23.46 -21.47 18.49
N ASP A 185 24.01 -20.29 18.14
CA ASP A 185 25.47 -20.06 18.15
C ASP A 185 26.02 -19.56 19.51
N ASP A 186 25.16 -19.30 20.51
CA ASP A 186 25.54 -18.82 21.86
C ASP A 186 25.27 -19.86 22.99
N ALA A 187 25.17 -21.15 22.67
CA ALA A 187 24.95 -22.23 23.65
C ALA A 187 26.16 -23.18 23.80
#